data_0a0499b60418ca07baac2527f79ab6f4
#
_entry.id   0a0499b60418ca07baac2527f79ab6f4
#
_cell.length_a   1.000
_cell.length_b   1.000
_cell.length_c   1.000
_cell.angle_alpha   90.00
_cell.angle_beta   90.00
_cell.angle_gamma   90.00
#
_symmetry.space_group_name_H-M   'P 1'
#
loop_
_entity.id
_entity.type
_entity.pdbx_description
1 polymer ?
#
loop_
_entity_poly.entity_id
_entity_poly.type
_entity_poly.pdbx_seq_one_letter_code
_entity_poly.pdbx_strand_id
1 'polypeptide(L)'
;MTSRSSRQSRGTRVLIAVVTAVAALGVLVPAAGPAYAVTLVQCQGSETVTYDPGVTFTPHDVQLTVSGEFSSCVDGTGQVKSGTYGEQFTISVGCNDLFDDFEGQRVVEWNTGDSSVIEGTGSSTAVAGQVVTTFTGTVVQGRFQGEPAVQTITLAQTQLLRCFTTGLTKATGLTTLTIT
;
A
#
# COMPACT_ATOMS: atom_id res chain seq x y z
N MET A 1 9.51 29.34 -100.10
CA MET A 1 8.62 28.53 -101.00
C MET A 1 7.78 27.64 -100.10
N THR A 2 6.46 27.82 -100.26
CA THR A 2 5.34 26.90 -99.95
C THR A 2 5.21 26.39 -98.54
N SER A 3 4.32 26.99 -97.71
CA SER A 3 2.86 26.82 -97.63
C SER A 3 2.37 25.40 -97.36
N ARG A 4 1.76 25.15 -96.16
CA ARG A 4 0.40 24.62 -96.01
C ARG A 4 0.10 24.45 -94.47
N SER A 5 -0.72 25.23 -94.00
CA SER A 5 -2.06 25.13 -93.47
C SER A 5 -2.59 23.70 -93.20
N SER A 6 -3.00 23.35 -92.03
CA SER A 6 -4.34 22.80 -91.81
C SER A 6 -4.65 22.45 -90.31
N ARG A 7 -5.67 23.05 -89.94
CA ARG A 7 -6.84 22.56 -89.14
C ARG A 7 -6.68 22.16 -87.72
N GLN A 8 -7.24 23.07 -86.91
CA GLN A 8 -7.79 22.82 -85.58
C GLN A 8 -8.72 21.60 -85.58
N SER A 9 -8.50 20.76 -84.58
CA SER A 9 -9.53 19.88 -84.02
C SER A 9 -9.69 20.20 -82.56
N ARG A 10 -10.81 20.82 -82.19
CA ARG A 10 -11.26 21.04 -80.82
C ARG A 10 -11.68 19.67 -80.30
N GLY A 11 -10.84 19.06 -79.47
CA GLY A 11 -11.21 17.92 -78.60
C GLY A 11 -11.53 18.41 -77.18
N THR A 12 -12.83 18.43 -76.86
CA THR A 12 -13.34 18.73 -75.57
C THR A 12 -12.85 17.61 -74.62
N ARG A 13 -11.91 17.91 -73.76
CA ARG A 13 -11.48 17.01 -72.67
C ARG A 13 -12.40 17.22 -71.45
N VAL A 14 -13.30 16.26 -71.24
CA VAL A 14 -14.08 16.16 -70.02
C VAL A 14 -13.12 15.70 -68.92
N LEU A 15 -12.83 16.61 -68.00
CA LEU A 15 -12.09 16.31 -66.76
C LEU A 15 -13.09 15.68 -65.79
N ILE A 16 -13.02 14.37 -65.61
CA ILE A 16 -13.70 13.64 -64.53
C ILE A 16 -12.87 13.87 -63.27
N ALA A 17 -13.33 14.73 -62.39
CA ALA A 17 -12.76 14.87 -61.05
C ALA A 17 -13.22 13.69 -60.19
N VAL A 18 -12.29 12.76 -59.96
CA VAL A 18 -12.52 11.70 -58.97
C VAL A 18 -12.28 12.29 -57.58
N VAL A 19 -13.35 12.57 -56.85
CA VAL A 19 -13.30 12.96 -55.44
C VAL A 19 -13.11 11.67 -54.62
N THR A 20 -11.89 11.41 -54.20
CA THR A 20 -11.59 10.35 -53.22
C THR A 20 -11.97 10.88 -51.82
N ALA A 21 -13.12 10.47 -51.29
CA ALA A 21 -13.50 10.68 -49.92
C ALA A 21 -12.66 9.74 -49.00
N VAL A 22 -11.65 10.28 -48.37
CA VAL A 22 -10.92 9.59 -47.28
C VAL A 22 -11.81 9.61 -46.03
N ALA A 23 -12.48 8.50 -45.78
CA ALA A 23 -13.18 8.29 -44.49
C ALA A 23 -12.13 8.06 -43.40
N ALA A 24 -11.85 9.11 -42.60
CA ALA A 24 -11.07 9.00 -41.39
C ALA A 24 -11.89 8.22 -40.34
N LEU A 25 -11.60 6.93 -40.18
CA LEU A 25 -12.08 6.13 -39.06
C LEU A 25 -11.38 6.65 -37.78
N GLY A 26 -12.02 7.54 -37.07
CA GLY A 26 -11.59 7.98 -35.74
C GLY A 26 -11.69 6.81 -34.78
N VAL A 27 -10.55 6.23 -34.40
CA VAL A 27 -10.47 5.27 -33.30
C VAL A 27 -10.72 6.06 -32.02
N LEU A 28 -11.93 5.95 -31.47
CA LEU A 28 -12.24 6.42 -30.11
C LEU A 28 -11.46 5.52 -29.14
N VAL A 29 -10.28 5.99 -28.69
CA VAL A 29 -9.58 5.37 -27.56
C VAL A 29 -10.34 5.81 -26.31
N PRO A 30 -10.98 4.90 -25.56
CA PRO A 30 -11.56 5.26 -24.29
C PRO A 30 -10.44 5.77 -23.37
N ALA A 31 -10.52 7.02 -22.94
CA ALA A 31 -9.64 7.53 -21.90
C ALA A 31 -9.94 6.73 -20.63
N ALA A 32 -9.03 5.83 -20.23
CA ALA A 32 -9.09 5.19 -18.94
C ALA A 32 -8.99 6.31 -17.89
N GLY A 33 -10.10 6.62 -17.22
CA GLY A 33 -10.09 7.51 -16.08
C GLY A 33 -9.13 6.97 -14.99
N PRO A 34 -8.65 7.82 -14.07
CA PRO A 34 -7.84 7.36 -12.95
C PRO A 34 -8.64 6.29 -12.18
N ALA A 35 -8.06 5.10 -12.07
CA ALA A 35 -8.61 4.05 -11.22
C ALA A 35 -8.39 4.51 -9.77
N TYR A 36 -9.45 4.93 -9.10
CA TYR A 36 -9.40 5.17 -7.67
C TYR A 36 -9.40 3.81 -6.98
N ALA A 37 -8.40 3.55 -6.13
CA ALA A 37 -8.41 2.39 -5.26
C ALA A 37 -9.63 2.49 -4.34
N VAL A 38 -10.47 1.46 -4.35
CA VAL A 38 -11.64 1.40 -3.47
C VAL A 38 -11.16 0.89 -2.12
N THR A 39 -11.27 1.72 -1.08
CA THR A 39 -10.98 1.28 0.29
C THR A 39 -11.97 0.20 0.68
N LEU A 40 -11.49 -1.04 0.87
CA LEU A 40 -12.31 -2.17 1.27
C LEU A 40 -12.57 -2.17 2.77
N VAL A 41 -11.55 -1.86 3.57
CA VAL A 41 -11.68 -1.68 5.01
C VAL A 41 -10.66 -0.66 5.53
N GLN A 42 -11.10 0.15 6.49
CA GLN A 42 -10.24 1.06 7.24
C GLN A 42 -10.49 0.86 8.72
N CYS A 43 -9.40 0.63 9.46
CA CYS A 43 -9.43 0.35 10.89
C CYS A 43 -8.52 1.30 11.67
N GLN A 44 -8.86 1.55 12.92
CA GLN A 44 -8.03 2.23 13.89
C GLN A 44 -8.12 1.55 15.27
N GLY A 45 -7.04 1.63 16.02
CA GLY A 45 -6.96 0.98 17.31
C GLY A 45 -5.65 1.26 18.04
N SER A 46 -5.22 0.30 18.85
CA SER A 46 -3.99 0.41 19.63
C SER A 46 -3.12 -0.83 19.49
N GLU A 47 -1.81 -0.64 19.65
CA GLU A 47 -0.82 -1.71 19.70
C GLU A 47 0.04 -1.58 20.95
N THR A 48 0.38 -2.71 21.53
CA THR A 48 1.35 -2.85 22.61
C THR A 48 2.43 -3.82 22.19
N VAL A 49 3.68 -3.44 22.35
CA VAL A 49 4.85 -4.30 22.20
C VAL A 49 5.52 -4.46 23.54
N THR A 50 5.79 -5.69 23.97
CA THR A 50 6.60 -5.99 25.16
C THR A 50 7.90 -6.66 24.75
N TYR A 51 8.96 -6.39 25.49
CA TYR A 51 10.32 -6.85 25.22
C TYR A 51 10.86 -7.55 26.49
N ASP A 52 11.27 -8.81 26.36
CA ASP A 52 11.81 -9.60 27.46
C ASP A 52 13.10 -10.36 27.02
N PRO A 53 14.25 -10.04 27.63
CA PRO A 53 14.55 -8.93 28.52
C PRO A 53 14.42 -7.58 27.79
N GLY A 54 14.41 -6.48 28.57
CA GLY A 54 14.30 -5.14 28.00
C GLY A 54 15.45 -4.79 27.05
N VAL A 55 15.13 -4.15 25.91
CA VAL A 55 16.11 -3.77 24.87
C VAL A 55 17.04 -2.68 25.41
N THR A 56 18.36 -2.91 25.30
CA THR A 56 19.42 -1.97 25.69
C THR A 56 20.22 -1.54 24.46
N PHE A 57 21.23 -0.66 24.63
CA PHE A 57 22.13 -0.32 23.52
C PHE A 57 23.03 -1.48 23.06
N THR A 58 23.32 -2.43 23.94
CA THR A 58 24.04 -3.63 23.54
C THR A 58 23.07 -4.64 22.97
N PRO A 59 23.16 -5.02 21.68
CA PRO A 59 22.30 -6.02 21.09
C PRO A 59 22.37 -7.36 21.83
N HIS A 60 21.22 -7.97 22.05
CA HIS A 60 21.08 -9.31 22.64
C HIS A 60 19.74 -9.91 22.20
N ASP A 61 19.57 -11.20 22.48
CA ASP A 61 18.32 -11.89 22.15
C ASP A 61 17.19 -11.39 23.05
N VAL A 62 16.13 -10.90 22.41
CA VAL A 62 14.95 -10.35 23.06
C VAL A 62 13.72 -11.03 22.49
N GLN A 63 12.84 -11.52 23.37
CA GLN A 63 11.52 -11.97 22.96
C GLN A 63 10.59 -10.77 22.85
N LEU A 64 10.05 -10.57 21.66
CA LEU A 64 9.01 -9.59 21.39
C LEU A 64 7.65 -10.25 21.45
N THR A 65 6.72 -9.62 22.13
CA THR A 65 5.30 -9.97 22.06
C THR A 65 4.53 -8.73 21.61
N VAL A 66 3.93 -8.82 20.43
CA VAL A 66 3.07 -7.80 19.84
C VAL A 66 1.62 -8.17 20.12
N SER A 67 0.83 -7.22 20.57
CA SER A 67 -0.61 -7.36 20.75
C SER A 67 -1.32 -6.10 20.25
N GLY A 68 -2.14 -6.25 19.25
CA GLY A 68 -2.89 -5.16 18.62
C GLY A 68 -4.38 -5.43 18.59
N GLU A 69 -5.14 -4.36 18.74
CA GLU A 69 -6.59 -4.35 18.63
C GLU A 69 -7.04 -3.19 17.75
N PHE A 70 -7.77 -3.51 16.69
CA PHE A 70 -8.55 -2.54 15.93
C PHE A 70 -9.93 -2.43 16.57
N SER A 71 -10.13 -1.40 17.37
CA SER A 71 -11.38 -1.19 18.10
C SER A 71 -12.49 -0.57 17.24
N SER A 72 -12.14 0.01 16.09
CA SER A 72 -13.08 0.62 15.18
C SER A 72 -12.65 0.37 13.74
N CYS A 73 -13.49 -0.35 12.99
CA CYS A 73 -13.31 -0.58 11.55
C CYS A 73 -14.56 -0.14 10.80
N VAL A 74 -14.34 0.32 9.57
CA VAL A 74 -15.39 0.62 8.59
C VAL A 74 -15.04 -0.12 7.31
N ASP A 75 -15.93 -0.98 6.84
CA ASP A 75 -15.86 -1.65 5.55
C ASP A 75 -17.07 -1.30 4.68
N GLY A 76 -16.96 -1.51 3.36
CA GLY A 76 -18.03 -1.21 2.40
C GLY A 76 -19.31 -2.01 2.63
N THR A 77 -19.23 -3.13 3.37
CA THR A 77 -20.37 -4.01 3.67
C THR A 77 -20.96 -3.76 5.06
N GLY A 78 -20.23 -3.04 5.92
CA GLY A 78 -20.61 -2.80 7.31
C GLY A 78 -20.52 -4.02 8.22
N GLN A 79 -19.85 -5.09 7.82
CA GLN A 79 -19.69 -6.32 8.60
C GLN A 79 -18.45 -6.29 9.52
N VAL A 80 -17.33 -5.79 9.01
CA VAL A 80 -16.10 -5.67 9.79
C VAL A 80 -16.17 -4.43 10.68
N LYS A 81 -16.20 -4.65 11.99
CA LYS A 81 -16.29 -3.60 13.02
C LYS A 81 -15.02 -3.50 13.85
N SER A 82 -14.33 -4.63 14.02
CA SER A 82 -13.11 -4.73 14.83
C SER A 82 -12.25 -5.91 14.38
N GLY A 83 -11.02 -5.93 14.84
CA GLY A 83 -10.09 -7.04 14.64
C GLY A 83 -8.99 -7.04 15.68
N THR A 84 -8.33 -8.17 15.85
CA THR A 84 -7.17 -8.33 16.73
C THR A 84 -6.03 -9.01 16.00
N TYR A 85 -4.81 -8.76 16.44
CA TYR A 85 -3.64 -9.48 15.96
C TYR A 85 -2.62 -9.64 17.08
N GLY A 86 -1.78 -10.67 16.97
CA GLY A 86 -0.73 -10.92 17.93
C GLY A 86 0.38 -11.75 17.33
N GLU A 87 1.61 -11.44 17.72
CA GLU A 87 2.82 -12.11 17.24
C GLU A 87 3.80 -12.26 18.39
N GLN A 88 4.57 -13.35 18.37
CA GLN A 88 5.64 -13.57 19.32
C GLN A 88 6.85 -14.17 18.60
N PHE A 89 7.99 -13.52 18.73
CA PHE A 89 9.22 -13.96 18.10
C PHE A 89 10.45 -13.48 18.89
N THR A 90 11.60 -14.12 18.66
CA THR A 90 12.87 -13.74 19.30
C THR A 90 13.82 -13.21 18.23
N ILE A 91 14.38 -12.04 18.48
CA ILE A 91 15.39 -11.40 17.61
C ILE A 91 16.56 -10.89 18.43
N SER A 92 17.73 -10.84 17.82
CA SER A 92 18.88 -10.12 18.40
C SER A 92 18.76 -8.65 18.03
N VAL A 93 18.52 -7.78 19.02
CA VAL A 93 18.20 -6.36 18.80
C VAL A 93 18.77 -5.48 19.89
N GLY A 94 19.27 -4.31 19.49
CA GLY A 94 19.60 -3.20 20.34
C GLY A 94 18.72 -1.98 20.07
N CYS A 95 18.81 -0.96 20.92
CA CYS A 95 17.99 0.24 20.77
C CYS A 95 18.22 1.00 19.45
N ASN A 96 19.38 0.85 18.83
CA ASN A 96 19.68 1.46 17.52
C ASN A 96 19.00 0.73 16.36
N ASP A 97 18.72 -0.58 16.53
CA ASP A 97 18.19 -1.46 15.48
C ASP A 97 16.65 -1.38 15.40
N LEU A 98 16.00 -0.66 16.34
CA LEU A 98 14.55 -0.50 16.38
C LEU A 98 13.99 0.28 15.18
N PHE A 99 14.86 0.85 14.35
CA PHE A 99 14.49 1.61 13.16
C PHE A 99 14.83 0.87 11.85
N ASP A 100 15.36 -0.35 11.95
CA ASP A 100 15.72 -1.13 10.77
C ASP A 100 14.46 -1.62 10.04
N ASP A 101 14.59 -1.77 8.74
CA ASP A 101 13.54 -2.37 7.91
C ASP A 101 13.42 -3.87 8.24
N PHE A 102 12.22 -4.38 8.17
CA PHE A 102 11.94 -5.80 8.43
C PHE A 102 10.91 -6.36 7.45
N GLU A 103 10.94 -7.67 7.28
CA GLU A 103 9.91 -8.44 6.59
C GLU A 103 9.12 -9.22 7.62
N GLY A 104 7.82 -9.40 7.37
CA GLY A 104 6.98 -10.10 8.32
C GLY A 104 5.62 -10.51 7.74
N GLN A 105 4.93 -11.30 8.54
CA GLN A 105 3.56 -11.72 8.30
C GLN A 105 2.70 -11.28 9.49
N ARG A 106 1.50 -10.78 9.20
CA ARG A 106 0.52 -10.42 10.21
C ARG A 106 -0.81 -11.13 9.98
N VAL A 107 -1.30 -11.79 11.01
CA VAL A 107 -2.63 -12.41 10.98
C VAL A 107 -3.59 -11.52 11.75
N VAL A 108 -4.61 -11.01 11.06
CA VAL A 108 -5.69 -10.22 11.66
C VAL A 108 -6.93 -11.08 11.76
N GLU A 109 -7.40 -11.31 12.99
CA GLU A 109 -8.65 -12.00 13.29
C GLU A 109 -9.79 -10.97 13.36
N TRP A 110 -10.83 -11.14 12.55
CA TRP A 110 -11.95 -10.20 12.48
C TRP A 110 -13.10 -10.58 13.41
N ASN A 111 -13.89 -9.60 13.81
CA ASN A 111 -15.13 -9.82 14.58
C ASN A 111 -16.14 -10.74 13.87
N THR A 112 -15.99 -10.94 12.58
CA THR A 112 -16.81 -11.84 11.75
C THR A 112 -16.43 -13.31 11.88
N GLY A 113 -15.33 -13.63 12.59
CA GLY A 113 -14.84 -14.99 12.82
C GLY A 113 -13.95 -15.53 11.72
N ASP A 114 -13.65 -14.75 10.70
CA ASP A 114 -12.64 -15.04 9.68
C ASP A 114 -11.37 -14.20 9.92
N SER A 115 -10.32 -14.45 9.13
CA SER A 115 -9.05 -13.76 9.27
C SER A 115 -8.49 -13.28 7.93
N SER A 116 -7.48 -12.41 8.01
CA SER A 116 -6.61 -12.01 6.90
C SER A 116 -5.16 -12.23 7.26
N VAL A 117 -4.41 -12.85 6.35
CA VAL A 117 -2.95 -12.98 6.48
C VAL A 117 -2.31 -11.97 5.54
N ILE A 118 -1.55 -11.04 6.09
CA ILE A 118 -0.86 -9.98 5.36
C ILE A 118 0.64 -10.28 5.40
N GLU A 119 1.28 -10.39 4.23
CA GLU A 119 2.73 -10.49 4.09
C GLU A 119 3.28 -9.18 3.54
N GLY A 120 4.38 -8.70 4.09
CA GLY A 120 4.92 -7.40 3.68
C GLY A 120 6.21 -7.01 4.36
N THR A 121 6.56 -5.74 4.17
CA THR A 121 7.76 -5.11 4.72
C THR A 121 7.36 -3.95 5.62
N GLY A 122 8.10 -3.79 6.70
CA GLY A 122 7.96 -2.67 7.62
C GLY A 122 9.20 -1.78 7.59
N SER A 123 8.99 -0.49 7.73
CA SER A 123 10.04 0.50 7.94
C SER A 123 9.65 1.44 9.08
N SER A 124 10.63 1.84 9.89
CA SER A 124 10.40 2.67 11.07
C SER A 124 11.21 3.96 11.01
N THR A 125 10.60 5.04 11.46
CA THR A 125 11.25 6.36 11.57
C THR A 125 10.94 7.03 12.90
N ALA A 126 11.87 7.86 13.38
CA ALA A 126 11.63 8.69 14.57
C ALA A 126 11.06 10.05 14.13
N VAL A 127 9.87 10.40 14.61
CA VAL A 127 9.21 11.66 14.30
C VAL A 127 8.69 12.29 15.59
N ALA A 128 9.16 13.49 15.93
CA ALA A 128 8.67 14.28 17.05
C ALA A 128 8.53 13.50 18.39
N GLY A 129 9.51 12.65 18.72
CA GLY A 129 9.51 11.83 19.95
C GLY A 129 8.60 10.61 19.88
N GLN A 130 8.25 10.16 18.68
CA GLN A 130 7.50 8.93 18.43
C GLN A 130 8.25 8.04 17.46
N VAL A 131 8.05 6.74 17.53
CA VAL A 131 8.40 5.79 16.44
C VAL A 131 7.18 5.60 15.59
N VAL A 132 7.30 5.91 14.31
CA VAL A 132 6.27 5.66 13.31
C VAL A 132 6.76 4.51 12.43
N THR A 133 6.05 3.39 12.47
CA THR A 133 6.30 2.23 11.63
C THR A 133 5.22 2.14 10.57
N THR A 134 5.61 2.01 9.31
CA THR A 134 4.70 1.70 8.20
C THR A 134 4.98 0.28 7.74
N PHE A 135 3.98 -0.58 7.80
CA PHE A 135 4.01 -1.95 7.28
C PHE A 135 3.15 -2.01 6.03
N THR A 136 3.76 -2.31 4.89
CA THR A 136 3.10 -2.38 3.58
C THR A 136 3.19 -3.79 3.03
N GLY A 137 2.07 -4.34 2.60
CA GLY A 137 2.02 -5.71 2.13
C GLY A 137 0.79 -6.01 1.29
N THR A 138 0.55 -7.30 1.10
CA THR A 138 -0.62 -7.85 0.39
C THR A 138 -1.28 -8.89 1.27
N VAL A 139 -2.60 -8.95 1.24
CA VAL A 139 -3.35 -10.03 1.88
C VAL A 139 -3.16 -11.30 1.07
N VAL A 140 -2.39 -12.24 1.58
CA VAL A 140 -2.06 -13.50 0.88
C VAL A 140 -3.08 -14.60 1.12
N GLN A 141 -3.88 -14.50 2.21
CA GLN A 141 -4.89 -15.50 2.54
C GLN A 141 -6.05 -14.89 3.34
N GLY A 142 -7.24 -15.45 3.18
CA GLY A 142 -8.43 -15.14 3.97
C GLY A 142 -9.25 -13.99 3.41
N ARG A 143 -9.93 -13.23 4.29
CA ARG A 143 -10.74 -12.09 3.90
C ARG A 143 -9.86 -11.03 3.24
N PHE A 144 -10.32 -10.42 2.16
CA PHE A 144 -9.59 -9.44 1.35
C PHE A 144 -8.37 -10.01 0.61
N GLN A 145 -8.31 -11.32 0.38
CA GLN A 145 -7.17 -11.94 -0.33
C GLN A 145 -6.91 -11.30 -1.69
N GLY A 146 -5.64 -11.01 -1.97
CA GLY A 146 -5.16 -10.37 -3.19
C GLY A 146 -5.03 -8.84 -3.08
N GLU A 147 -5.57 -8.24 -2.04
CA GLU A 147 -5.65 -6.79 -1.90
C GLU A 147 -4.43 -6.20 -1.18
N PRO A 148 -3.97 -5.01 -1.59
CA PRO A 148 -2.90 -4.30 -0.89
C PRO A 148 -3.35 -3.84 0.51
N ALA A 149 -2.43 -3.91 1.46
CA ALA A 149 -2.64 -3.50 2.83
C ALA A 149 -1.54 -2.55 3.31
N VAL A 150 -1.93 -1.50 4.03
CA VAL A 150 -1.00 -0.58 4.69
C VAL A 150 -1.41 -0.43 6.14
N GLN A 151 -0.50 -0.75 7.04
CA GLN A 151 -0.66 -0.51 8.47
C GLN A 151 0.33 0.55 8.93
N THR A 152 -0.14 1.52 9.69
CA THR A 152 0.71 2.52 10.35
C THR A 152 0.59 2.37 11.86
N ILE A 153 1.73 2.27 12.53
CA ILE A 153 1.84 2.13 13.98
C ILE A 153 2.62 3.33 14.51
N THR A 154 2.11 4.00 15.51
CA THR A 154 2.74 5.17 16.12
C THR A 154 2.93 4.89 17.61
N LEU A 155 4.16 4.57 18.01
CA LEU A 155 4.51 4.25 19.39
C LEU A 155 5.15 5.47 20.09
N ALA A 156 4.69 5.78 21.27
CA ALA A 156 5.28 6.85 22.07
C ALA A 156 6.69 6.46 22.58
N GLN A 157 7.68 7.31 22.31
CA GLN A 157 9.08 7.08 22.73
C GLN A 157 9.38 7.47 24.19
N THR A 158 8.38 7.58 25.04
CA THR A 158 8.56 8.01 26.43
C THR A 158 9.56 7.16 27.24
N GLN A 159 9.95 6.00 26.72
CA GLN A 159 10.84 5.07 27.40
C GLN A 159 12.21 4.87 26.72
N LEU A 160 12.54 5.57 25.64
CA LEU A 160 13.87 5.42 25.00
C LEU A 160 15.04 5.75 25.95
N LEU A 161 14.83 6.63 26.94
CA LEU A 161 15.84 6.88 27.96
C LEU A 161 16.17 5.64 28.81
N ARG A 162 15.28 4.65 28.84
CA ARG A 162 15.53 3.37 29.52
C ARG A 162 16.57 2.51 28.83
N CYS A 163 16.83 2.74 27.54
CA CYS A 163 17.92 2.10 26.81
C CYS A 163 19.28 2.28 27.52
N PHE A 164 19.47 3.41 28.21
CA PHE A 164 20.69 3.71 28.98
C PHE A 164 20.73 3.05 30.36
N THR A 165 19.63 2.47 30.82
CA THR A 165 19.52 1.96 32.20
C THR A 165 18.99 0.53 32.23
N THR A 166 17.71 0.33 32.46
CA THR A 166 17.06 -0.97 32.67
C THR A 166 16.59 -1.64 31.35
N GLY A 167 16.75 -0.97 30.23
CA GLY A 167 16.21 -1.40 28.93
C GLY A 167 14.74 -0.98 28.71
N LEU A 168 14.37 -0.93 27.42
CA LEU A 168 12.98 -0.72 26.99
C LEU A 168 12.23 -2.05 27.11
N THR A 169 11.24 -2.10 28.00
CA THR A 169 10.44 -3.32 28.26
C THR A 169 9.05 -3.30 27.66
N LYS A 170 8.54 -2.10 27.29
CA LYS A 170 7.20 -1.94 26.73
C LYS A 170 7.09 -0.65 25.92
N ALA A 171 6.39 -0.74 24.80
CA ALA A 171 5.92 0.40 24.02
C ALA A 171 4.44 0.25 23.73
N THR A 172 3.70 1.35 23.72
CA THR A 172 2.26 1.38 23.38
C THR A 172 1.96 2.57 22.48
N GLY A 173 0.98 2.42 21.62
CA GLY A 173 0.58 3.51 20.76
C GLY A 173 -0.65 3.20 19.91
N LEU A 174 -0.86 4.03 18.91
CA LEU A 174 -1.98 3.91 17.98
C LEU A 174 -1.59 3.07 16.78
N THR A 175 -2.56 2.37 16.23
CA THR A 175 -2.42 1.62 14.97
C THR A 175 -3.60 1.91 14.05
N THR A 176 -3.32 1.97 12.76
CA THR A 176 -4.33 2.04 11.72
C THR A 176 -4.02 1.00 10.65
N LEU A 177 -5.05 0.44 10.02
CA LEU A 177 -4.92 -0.47 8.88
C LEU A 177 -5.87 -0.03 7.78
N THR A 178 -5.38 0.01 6.55
CA THR A 178 -6.19 0.23 5.35
C THR A 178 -5.91 -0.90 4.36
N ILE A 179 -6.98 -1.52 3.84
CA ILE A 179 -6.92 -2.49 2.74
C ILE A 179 -7.73 -1.90 1.58
N THR A 180 -7.15 -1.88 0.36
CA THR A 180 -7.71 -1.19 -0.81
C THR A 180 -7.80 -2.09 -2.03
#